data_06340de90b8849fad8793f264a2ef830
#
_entry.id   06340de90b8849fad8793f264a2ef830
#
_cell.length_a   1.000
_cell.length_b   1.000
_cell.length_c   1.000
_cell.angle_alpha   90.00
_cell.angle_beta   90.00
_cell.angle_gamma   90.00
#
_symmetry.space_group_name_H-M   'P 1'
#
loop_
_entity.id
_entity.type
_entity.pdbx_description
1 polymer ?
#
loop_
_entity_poly.entity_id
_entity_poly.type
_entity_poly.pdbx_seq_one_letter_code
_entity_poly.pdbx_strand_id
1 'polypeptide(L)'
;MDTLQNMRMYMRVVEAGSFTSAAQLSGATIAQASRAISDLESHLRTRLLNRTTRRLAMTEAGERYYHRCEQILAYVDEAEAEAEDAHARPAGRLRVHAMTSIGQHYVVPMVARYRQRFPTVNIELTLAQRVPDLLDEGYDVALVQAPELPHSGLISQRLGTACSIACASPGYLERYGQPKVLSDLARHTCLQLISPAAGAGVWRFDGPEGEETVELGQTKFTVNVAEAMAVAVREGMGIGVLPTSSALPHLRAGTLVRVFPEHTMQDLQIFALYPSRKYLDAKIRTWVEFIREELPSALLLDGASLRQFVVPFQRVAEESPGSRTSVRI
;
A
#
# COMPACT_ATOMS: atom_id res chain seq x y z
N MET A 1 6.88 -8.22 -40.96
CA MET A 1 8.30 -7.85 -41.06
C MET A 1 8.72 -7.30 -39.72
N ASP A 2 9.79 -7.80 -39.14
CA ASP A 2 10.38 -7.24 -37.93
C ASP A 2 11.46 -6.21 -38.35
N THR A 3 11.10 -4.93 -38.29
CA THR A 3 11.94 -3.84 -38.76
C THR A 3 13.21 -3.70 -37.90
N LEU A 4 13.13 -3.86 -36.57
CA LEU A 4 14.29 -3.76 -35.69
C LEU A 4 15.29 -4.90 -35.95
N GLN A 5 14.80 -6.11 -36.11
CA GLN A 5 15.66 -7.25 -36.42
C GLN A 5 16.32 -7.11 -37.80
N ASN A 6 15.61 -6.56 -38.79
CA ASN A 6 16.15 -6.28 -40.10
C ASN A 6 17.21 -5.14 -40.06
N MET A 7 17.01 -4.11 -39.23
CA MET A 7 18.02 -3.08 -38.97
C MET A 7 19.27 -3.68 -38.34
N ARG A 8 19.14 -4.53 -37.32
CA ARG A 8 20.29 -5.23 -36.69
C ARG A 8 21.03 -6.08 -37.71
N MET A 9 20.34 -6.82 -38.60
CA MET A 9 20.94 -7.60 -39.64
C MET A 9 21.66 -6.72 -40.68
N TYR A 10 21.07 -5.58 -41.04
CA TYR A 10 21.71 -4.61 -41.96
C TYR A 10 23.03 -4.10 -41.41
N MET A 11 23.08 -3.66 -40.18
CA MET A 11 24.34 -3.22 -39.56
C MET A 11 25.40 -4.32 -39.56
N ARG A 12 25.03 -5.54 -39.15
CA ARG A 12 25.96 -6.66 -39.15
C ARG A 12 26.49 -7.02 -40.54
N VAL A 13 25.67 -6.91 -41.59
CA VAL A 13 26.12 -7.15 -42.98
C VAL A 13 27.12 -6.07 -43.41
N VAL A 14 26.89 -4.82 -43.03
CA VAL A 14 27.81 -3.71 -43.31
C VAL A 14 29.14 -3.89 -42.56
N GLU A 15 29.10 -4.15 -41.27
CA GLU A 15 30.26 -4.32 -40.39
C GLU A 15 31.10 -5.54 -40.80
N ALA A 16 30.45 -6.65 -41.07
CA ALA A 16 31.11 -7.89 -41.48
C ALA A 16 31.61 -7.87 -42.93
N GLY A 17 31.20 -6.89 -43.74
CA GLY A 17 31.55 -6.75 -45.14
C GLY A 17 31.06 -7.86 -46.06
N SER A 18 30.30 -8.83 -45.55
CA SER A 18 29.70 -9.93 -46.31
C SER A 18 28.47 -10.53 -45.69
N PHE A 19 27.54 -11.02 -46.51
CA PHE A 19 26.36 -11.74 -46.04
C PHE A 19 26.70 -13.06 -45.34
N THR A 20 27.75 -13.73 -45.75
CA THR A 20 28.20 -15.02 -45.20
C THR A 20 28.70 -14.81 -43.76
N SER A 21 29.59 -13.83 -43.55
CA SER A 21 30.13 -13.52 -42.22
C SER A 21 29.05 -13.00 -41.27
N ALA A 22 28.19 -12.11 -41.76
CA ALA A 22 27.07 -11.61 -40.98
C ALA A 22 26.10 -12.71 -40.53
N ALA A 23 25.79 -13.64 -41.44
CA ALA A 23 24.93 -14.79 -41.12
C ALA A 23 25.55 -15.69 -40.05
N GLN A 24 26.86 -16.00 -40.16
CA GLN A 24 27.59 -16.78 -39.15
C GLN A 24 27.57 -16.10 -37.77
N LEU A 25 27.90 -14.80 -37.70
CA LEU A 25 27.91 -14.03 -36.46
C LEU A 25 26.53 -13.91 -35.81
N SER A 26 25.45 -14.03 -36.60
CA SER A 26 24.06 -13.88 -36.12
C SER A 26 23.38 -15.23 -35.85
N GLY A 27 24.04 -16.36 -36.06
CA GLY A 27 23.40 -17.69 -35.99
C GLY A 27 22.28 -17.87 -37.03
N ALA A 28 22.33 -17.12 -38.13
CA ALA A 28 21.35 -17.14 -39.22
C ALA A 28 21.90 -17.80 -40.47
N THR A 29 21.01 -18.12 -41.43
CA THR A 29 21.44 -18.56 -42.77
C THR A 29 21.68 -17.36 -43.67
N ILE A 30 22.54 -17.52 -44.70
CA ILE A 30 22.79 -16.50 -45.73
C ILE A 30 21.47 -16.06 -46.40
N ALA A 31 20.55 -16.99 -46.60
CA ALA A 31 19.23 -16.71 -47.17
C ALA A 31 18.40 -15.81 -46.29
N GLN A 32 18.41 -16.03 -44.96
CA GLN A 32 17.71 -15.17 -43.98
C GLN A 32 18.33 -13.76 -43.95
N ALA A 33 19.65 -13.64 -43.90
CA ALA A 33 20.33 -12.34 -43.95
C ALA A 33 19.98 -11.57 -45.24
N SER A 34 20.02 -12.26 -46.41
CA SER A 34 19.67 -11.64 -47.70
C SER A 34 18.22 -11.20 -47.75
N ARG A 35 17.31 -12.01 -47.21
CA ARG A 35 15.87 -11.69 -47.16
C ARG A 35 15.62 -10.48 -46.23
N ALA A 36 16.24 -10.44 -45.06
CA ALA A 36 16.10 -9.31 -44.11
C ALA A 36 16.47 -7.96 -44.76
N ILE A 37 17.59 -7.96 -45.54
CA ILE A 37 17.99 -6.75 -46.26
C ILE A 37 17.02 -6.42 -47.42
N SER A 38 16.57 -7.42 -48.18
CA SER A 38 15.63 -7.19 -49.26
C SER A 38 14.28 -6.68 -48.76
N ASP A 39 13.80 -7.22 -47.64
CA ASP A 39 12.55 -6.76 -47.01
C ASP A 39 12.69 -5.31 -46.50
N LEU A 40 13.87 -4.96 -45.94
CA LEU A 40 14.17 -3.60 -45.48
C LEU A 40 14.21 -2.61 -46.64
N GLU A 41 14.96 -2.93 -47.72
CA GLU A 41 15.04 -2.12 -48.94
C GLU A 41 13.67 -1.95 -49.61
N SER A 42 12.84 -3.00 -49.61
CA SER A 42 11.50 -2.96 -50.14
C SER A 42 10.58 -2.05 -49.30
N HIS A 43 10.68 -2.15 -47.99
CA HIS A 43 9.94 -1.29 -47.07
C HIS A 43 10.29 0.18 -47.23
N LEU A 44 11.58 0.48 -47.33
CA LEU A 44 12.11 1.83 -47.51
C LEU A 44 11.99 2.35 -48.95
N ARG A 45 11.65 1.47 -49.90
CA ARG A 45 11.61 1.72 -51.35
C ARG A 45 12.93 2.31 -51.87
N THR A 46 14.05 1.89 -51.26
CA THR A 46 15.37 2.44 -51.53
C THR A 46 16.41 1.36 -51.38
N ARG A 47 17.37 1.29 -52.28
CA ARG A 47 18.54 0.40 -52.16
C ARG A 47 19.51 0.97 -51.12
N LEU A 48 19.87 0.11 -50.16
CA LEU A 48 20.85 0.42 -49.10
C LEU A 48 22.22 -0.12 -49.44
N LEU A 49 22.29 -1.23 -50.19
CA LEU A 49 23.54 -1.91 -50.58
C LEU A 49 23.67 -2.04 -52.07
N ASN A 50 24.87 -1.75 -52.56
CA ASN A 50 25.33 -2.08 -53.91
C ASN A 50 25.90 -3.51 -53.90
N ARG A 51 25.26 -4.43 -54.63
CA ARG A 51 25.70 -5.82 -54.75
C ARG A 51 26.50 -5.95 -56.06
N THR A 52 27.82 -5.91 -55.98
CA THR A 52 28.66 -6.32 -57.08
C THR A 52 29.31 -7.68 -56.76
N THR A 53 29.68 -8.46 -57.78
CA THR A 53 30.27 -9.79 -57.59
C THR A 53 31.61 -9.75 -56.87
N ARG A 54 32.18 -8.59 -56.61
CA ARG A 54 33.51 -8.42 -56.00
C ARG A 54 33.56 -7.67 -54.67
N ARG A 55 32.52 -6.84 -54.34
CA ARG A 55 32.50 -6.07 -53.09
C ARG A 55 31.06 -5.72 -52.67
N LEU A 56 30.83 -5.76 -51.38
CA LEU A 56 29.67 -5.16 -50.75
C LEU A 56 29.99 -3.70 -50.42
N ALA A 57 29.18 -2.77 -50.87
CA ALA A 57 29.35 -1.35 -50.57
C ALA A 57 27.98 -0.73 -50.24
N MET A 58 27.92 0.20 -49.31
CA MET A 58 26.72 0.97 -49.03
C MET A 58 26.42 1.92 -50.18
N THR A 59 25.15 2.25 -50.38
CA THR A 59 24.73 3.42 -51.14
C THR A 59 24.81 4.65 -50.25
N GLU A 60 24.75 5.85 -50.84
CA GLU A 60 24.64 7.09 -50.05
C GLU A 60 23.43 7.08 -49.10
N ALA A 61 22.28 6.54 -49.55
CA ALA A 61 21.10 6.33 -48.72
C ALA A 61 21.38 5.28 -47.62
N GLY A 62 22.15 4.23 -47.95
CA GLY A 62 22.61 3.21 -47.00
C GLY A 62 23.43 3.80 -45.87
N GLU A 63 24.44 4.63 -46.19
CA GLU A 63 25.28 5.25 -45.17
C GLU A 63 24.47 6.13 -44.19
N ARG A 64 23.58 6.97 -44.74
CA ARG A 64 22.69 7.79 -43.88
C ARG A 64 21.75 6.90 -43.03
N TYR A 65 21.24 5.83 -43.59
CA TYR A 65 20.37 4.89 -42.88
C TYR A 65 21.12 4.10 -41.83
N TYR A 66 22.38 3.69 -42.11
CA TYR A 66 23.24 3.00 -41.14
C TYR A 66 23.40 3.84 -39.85
N HIS A 67 23.79 5.11 -39.97
CA HIS A 67 23.93 5.99 -38.80
C HIS A 67 22.61 6.20 -38.04
N ARG A 68 21.49 6.17 -38.74
CA ARG A 68 20.18 6.23 -38.06
C ARG A 68 19.81 4.94 -37.34
N CYS A 69 20.14 3.79 -37.95
CA CYS A 69 19.94 2.48 -37.32
C CYS A 69 20.81 2.36 -36.04
N GLU A 70 22.04 2.84 -36.05
CA GLU A 70 22.92 2.87 -34.89
C GLU A 70 22.28 3.64 -33.72
N GLN A 71 21.78 4.83 -33.98
CA GLN A 71 21.07 5.63 -32.95
C GLN A 71 19.79 4.99 -32.45
N ILE A 72 18.94 4.49 -33.35
CA ILE A 72 17.67 3.86 -32.99
C ILE A 72 17.89 2.60 -32.17
N LEU A 73 18.82 1.74 -32.58
CA LEU A 73 19.10 0.50 -31.86
C LEU A 73 19.75 0.76 -30.50
N ALA A 74 20.59 1.78 -30.37
CA ALA A 74 21.13 2.21 -29.07
C ALA A 74 20.01 2.65 -28.12
N TYR A 75 19.00 3.40 -28.58
CA TYR A 75 17.84 3.76 -27.76
C TYR A 75 16.98 2.55 -27.40
N VAL A 76 16.85 1.56 -28.28
CA VAL A 76 16.14 0.32 -27.97
C VAL A 76 16.88 -0.47 -26.89
N ASP A 77 18.19 -0.62 -27.05
CA ASP A 77 19.04 -1.33 -26.07
C ASP A 77 19.04 -0.61 -24.70
N GLU A 78 19.04 0.72 -24.68
CA GLU A 78 18.90 1.55 -23.47
C GLU A 78 17.53 1.31 -22.80
N ALA A 79 16.44 1.30 -23.58
CA ALA A 79 15.10 1.06 -23.05
C ALA A 79 14.93 -0.38 -22.51
N GLU A 80 15.53 -1.37 -23.19
CA GLU A 80 15.56 -2.77 -22.73
C GLU A 80 16.36 -2.90 -21.43
N ALA A 81 17.52 -2.23 -21.33
CA ALA A 81 18.36 -2.22 -20.13
C ALA A 81 17.66 -1.50 -18.95
N GLU A 82 16.98 -0.38 -19.19
CA GLU A 82 16.16 0.30 -18.17
C GLU A 82 15.04 -0.61 -17.66
N ALA A 83 14.37 -1.33 -18.55
CA ALA A 83 13.32 -2.27 -18.17
C ALA A 83 13.87 -3.45 -17.36
N GLU A 84 15.04 -3.96 -17.69
CA GLU A 84 15.72 -5.02 -16.94
C GLU A 84 16.20 -4.52 -15.57
N ASP A 85 16.75 -3.31 -15.48
CA ASP A 85 17.22 -2.72 -14.21
C ASP A 85 16.04 -2.40 -13.28
N ALA A 86 14.88 -2.02 -13.81
CA ALA A 86 13.64 -1.84 -13.05
C ALA A 86 13.18 -3.14 -12.34
N HIS A 87 13.52 -4.31 -12.90
CA HIS A 87 13.29 -5.60 -12.25
C HIS A 87 14.38 -5.99 -11.26
N ALA A 88 15.58 -5.45 -11.40
CA ALA A 88 16.74 -5.81 -10.58
C ALA A 88 16.89 -4.90 -9.35
N ARG A 89 16.65 -3.61 -9.48
CA ARG A 89 16.88 -2.61 -8.42
C ARG A 89 15.64 -1.78 -8.13
N PRO A 90 15.24 -1.67 -6.84
CA PRO A 90 14.10 -0.83 -6.46
C PRO A 90 14.46 0.66 -6.62
N ALA A 91 13.82 1.33 -7.57
CA ALA A 91 13.99 2.75 -7.85
C ALA A 91 12.71 3.38 -8.41
N GLY A 92 12.66 4.71 -8.48
CA GLY A 92 11.56 5.46 -9.05
C GLY A 92 10.38 5.67 -8.10
N ARG A 93 9.20 5.95 -8.65
CA ARG A 93 7.99 6.30 -7.89
C ARG A 93 7.16 5.06 -7.55
N LEU A 94 6.85 4.89 -6.27
CA LEU A 94 5.95 3.86 -5.74
C LEU A 94 4.68 4.53 -5.21
N ARG A 95 3.54 4.25 -5.82
CA ARG A 95 2.23 4.80 -5.46
C ARG A 95 1.48 3.83 -4.57
N VAL A 96 1.33 4.20 -3.31
CA VAL A 96 0.70 3.38 -2.28
C VAL A 96 -0.62 4.02 -1.86
N HIS A 97 -1.69 3.23 -1.86
CA HIS A 97 -2.94 3.58 -1.21
C HIS A 97 -3.02 2.86 0.14
N ALA A 98 -3.57 3.50 1.17
CA ALA A 98 -3.90 2.83 2.43
C ALA A 98 -5.19 3.40 3.04
N MET A 99 -5.93 2.56 3.74
CA MET A 99 -7.01 3.06 4.60
C MET A 99 -6.43 3.93 5.70
N THR A 100 -7.15 5.01 6.06
CA THR A 100 -6.62 6.15 6.81
C THR A 100 -5.88 5.75 8.10
N SER A 101 -6.50 4.99 8.99
CA SER A 101 -5.86 4.60 10.25
C SER A 101 -4.65 3.68 10.06
N ILE A 102 -4.75 2.70 9.13
CA ILE A 102 -3.62 1.82 8.78
C ILE A 102 -2.48 2.65 8.22
N GLY A 103 -2.79 3.54 7.28
CA GLY A 103 -1.80 4.41 6.65
C GLY A 103 -1.07 5.28 7.66
N GLN A 104 -1.82 5.95 8.52
CA GLN A 104 -1.28 6.90 9.49
C GLN A 104 -0.44 6.23 10.58
N HIS A 105 -0.93 5.13 11.16
CA HIS A 105 -0.30 4.51 12.32
C HIS A 105 0.76 3.46 11.98
N TYR A 106 0.62 2.78 10.84
CA TYR A 106 1.56 1.72 10.45
C TYR A 106 2.37 2.07 9.20
N VAL A 107 1.70 2.51 8.10
CA VAL A 107 2.40 2.70 6.82
C VAL A 107 3.38 3.86 6.88
N VAL A 108 3.02 5.02 7.45
CA VAL A 108 3.93 6.18 7.54
C VAL A 108 5.21 5.85 8.31
N PRO A 109 5.18 5.22 9.51
CA PRO A 109 6.39 4.75 10.19
C PRO A 109 7.21 3.74 9.35
N MET A 110 6.53 2.85 8.62
CA MET A 110 7.20 1.89 7.72
C MET A 110 7.86 2.57 6.54
N VAL A 111 7.22 3.58 5.94
CA VAL A 111 7.81 4.41 4.87
C VAL A 111 9.12 5.04 5.32
N ALA A 112 9.18 5.55 6.55
CA ALA A 112 10.41 6.14 7.09
C ALA A 112 11.56 5.12 7.15
N ARG A 113 11.30 3.87 7.60
CA ARG A 113 12.30 2.80 7.65
C ARG A 113 12.65 2.25 6.26
N TYR A 114 11.64 2.07 5.41
CA TYR A 114 11.85 1.59 4.04
C TYR A 114 12.73 2.53 3.22
N ARG A 115 12.52 3.86 3.32
CA ARG A 115 13.36 4.85 2.62
C ARG A 115 14.83 4.85 3.08
N GLN A 116 15.12 4.46 4.31
CA GLN A 116 16.50 4.28 4.76
C GLN A 116 17.18 3.09 4.07
N ARG A 117 16.41 2.03 3.79
CA ARG A 117 16.92 0.83 3.10
C ARG A 117 16.95 0.99 1.58
N PHE A 118 16.00 1.75 1.02
CA PHE A 118 15.83 1.95 -0.42
C PHE A 118 15.69 3.44 -0.76
N PRO A 119 16.79 4.22 -0.68
CA PRO A 119 16.75 5.68 -0.84
C PRO A 119 16.38 6.16 -2.25
N THR A 120 16.47 5.30 -3.26
CA THR A 120 16.14 5.56 -4.66
C THR A 120 14.64 5.44 -4.96
N VAL A 121 13.85 4.95 -3.99
CA VAL A 121 12.39 4.84 -4.14
C VAL A 121 11.69 6.06 -3.55
N ASN A 122 10.90 6.75 -4.37
CA ASN A 122 10.03 7.85 -3.96
C ASN A 122 8.63 7.31 -3.70
N ILE A 123 8.13 7.42 -2.47
CA ILE A 123 6.80 6.93 -2.10
C ILE A 123 5.78 8.05 -2.14
N GLU A 124 4.69 7.84 -2.90
CA GLU A 124 3.48 8.64 -2.86
C GLU A 124 2.39 7.86 -2.12
N LEU A 125 2.02 8.34 -0.93
CA LEU A 125 1.01 7.70 -0.09
C LEU A 125 -0.30 8.47 -0.14
N THR A 126 -1.36 7.82 -0.57
CA THR A 126 -2.74 8.33 -0.53
C THR A 126 -3.51 7.63 0.58
N LEU A 127 -4.17 8.41 1.45
CA LEU A 127 -5.01 7.88 2.52
C LEU A 127 -6.47 8.16 2.20
N ALA A 128 -7.28 7.09 2.09
CA ALA A 128 -8.73 7.21 1.93
C ALA A 128 -9.45 5.95 2.42
N GLN A 129 -10.70 6.15 2.91
CA GLN A 129 -11.48 5.09 3.55
C GLN A 129 -12.31 4.30 2.52
N ARG A 130 -11.63 3.77 1.51
CA ARG A 130 -12.22 2.95 0.45
C ARG A 130 -11.21 1.98 -0.12
N VAL A 131 -11.68 0.97 -0.83
CA VAL A 131 -10.83 0.14 -1.70
C VAL A 131 -10.70 0.86 -3.05
N PRO A 132 -9.48 1.19 -3.50
CA PRO A 132 -9.28 1.84 -4.80
C PRO A 132 -9.38 0.83 -5.95
N ASP A 133 -9.68 1.32 -7.16
CA ASP A 133 -9.31 0.60 -8.35
C ASP A 133 -7.83 0.83 -8.64
N LEU A 134 -6.99 -0.20 -8.39
CA LEU A 134 -5.54 -0.04 -8.50
C LEU A 134 -5.11 0.30 -9.91
N LEU A 135 -5.75 -0.30 -10.92
CA LEU A 135 -5.35 -0.15 -12.31
C LEU A 135 -5.79 1.21 -12.85
N ASP A 136 -7.05 1.55 -12.70
CA ASP A 136 -7.60 2.80 -13.22
C ASP A 136 -7.05 4.04 -12.51
N GLU A 137 -6.79 3.93 -11.19
CA GLU A 137 -6.22 5.03 -10.40
C GLU A 137 -4.69 5.04 -10.38
N GLY A 138 -4.06 3.99 -10.94
CA GLY A 138 -2.62 3.87 -11.09
C GLY A 138 -1.86 3.70 -9.77
N TYR A 139 -2.43 2.99 -8.79
CA TYR A 139 -1.71 2.59 -7.59
C TYR A 139 -0.92 1.30 -7.82
N ASP A 140 0.28 1.24 -7.28
CA ASP A 140 1.13 0.04 -7.32
C ASP A 140 0.73 -0.97 -6.24
N VAL A 141 0.38 -0.48 -5.03
CA VAL A 141 -0.02 -1.29 -3.88
C VAL A 141 -1.13 -0.58 -3.11
N ALA A 142 -2.14 -1.34 -2.66
CA ALA A 142 -3.12 -0.84 -1.70
C ALA A 142 -3.14 -1.69 -0.43
N LEU A 143 -3.16 -1.02 0.73
CA LEU A 143 -3.42 -1.65 2.02
C LEU A 143 -4.86 -1.38 2.44
N VAL A 144 -5.64 -2.42 2.49
CA VAL A 144 -7.08 -2.35 2.77
C VAL A 144 -7.44 -3.24 3.94
N GLN A 145 -8.54 -2.89 4.59
CA GLN A 145 -9.10 -3.64 5.70
C GLN A 145 -10.51 -4.08 5.32
N ALA A 146 -10.73 -5.39 5.33
CA ALA A 146 -12.02 -5.97 4.98
C ALA A 146 -12.21 -7.32 5.69
N PRO A 147 -13.46 -7.75 5.94
CA PRO A 147 -13.73 -9.11 6.40
C PRO A 147 -13.38 -10.13 5.30
N GLU A 148 -13.77 -9.83 4.07
CA GLU A 148 -13.46 -10.60 2.86
C GLU A 148 -13.19 -9.65 1.69
N LEU A 149 -12.40 -10.11 0.73
CA LEU A 149 -12.12 -9.37 -0.50
C LEU A 149 -12.96 -9.92 -1.65
N PRO A 150 -13.52 -9.06 -2.50
CA PRO A 150 -14.18 -9.50 -3.73
C PRO A 150 -13.16 -10.19 -4.65
N HIS A 151 -13.61 -11.17 -5.42
CA HIS A 151 -12.80 -11.79 -6.46
C HIS A 151 -12.36 -10.72 -7.46
N SER A 152 -11.06 -10.50 -7.56
CA SER A 152 -10.44 -9.56 -8.50
C SER A 152 -9.23 -10.22 -9.15
N GLY A 153 -8.78 -9.70 -10.28
CA GLY A 153 -7.53 -10.13 -10.91
C GLY A 153 -6.26 -9.72 -10.12
N LEU A 154 -6.42 -9.08 -8.97
CA LEU A 154 -5.33 -8.64 -8.13
C LEU A 154 -4.80 -9.78 -7.25
N ILE A 155 -3.52 -9.69 -6.91
CA ILE A 155 -2.96 -10.50 -5.83
C ILE A 155 -3.38 -9.89 -4.51
N SER A 156 -3.94 -10.70 -3.64
CA SER A 156 -4.22 -10.34 -2.26
C SER A 156 -3.30 -11.10 -1.32
N GLN A 157 -2.61 -10.37 -0.46
CA GLN A 157 -1.76 -10.94 0.58
C GLN A 157 -2.26 -10.50 1.95
N ARG A 158 -2.69 -11.46 2.77
CA ARG A 158 -3.06 -11.19 4.16
C ARG A 158 -1.81 -10.82 4.96
N LEU A 159 -1.89 -9.71 5.70
CA LEU A 159 -0.78 -9.16 6.51
C LEU A 159 -1.03 -9.31 8.01
N GLY A 160 -2.28 -9.41 8.44
CA GLY A 160 -2.63 -9.53 9.84
C GLY A 160 -4.08 -9.18 10.12
N THR A 161 -4.40 -9.02 11.39
CA THR A 161 -5.73 -8.68 11.87
C THR A 161 -5.62 -7.51 12.84
N ALA A 162 -6.54 -6.57 12.76
CA ALA A 162 -6.68 -5.46 13.69
C ALA A 162 -8.09 -5.44 14.26
N CYS A 163 -8.20 -5.16 15.55
CA CYS A 163 -9.47 -4.99 16.23
C CYS A 163 -9.73 -3.51 16.55
N SER A 164 -10.97 -3.23 16.90
CA SER A 164 -11.40 -1.95 17.46
C SER A 164 -11.91 -2.14 18.89
N ILE A 165 -11.93 -1.06 19.66
CA ILE A 165 -12.37 -1.04 21.05
C ILE A 165 -13.29 0.14 21.31
N ALA A 166 -14.20 -0.02 22.27
CA ALA A 166 -15.04 1.08 22.75
C ALA A 166 -14.25 1.96 23.73
N CYS A 167 -14.30 3.27 23.52
CA CYS A 167 -13.61 4.27 24.34
C CYS A 167 -14.55 5.42 24.74
N ALA A 168 -14.25 6.03 25.89
CA ALA A 168 -14.90 7.26 26.35
C ALA A 168 -13.84 8.17 27.00
N SER A 169 -14.11 9.47 27.14
CA SER A 169 -13.25 10.34 27.97
C SER A 169 -13.58 10.16 29.45
N PRO A 170 -12.59 10.36 30.36
CA PRO A 170 -12.82 10.36 31.81
C PRO A 170 -13.97 11.28 32.21
N GLY A 171 -13.99 12.51 31.74
CA GLY A 171 -15.03 13.49 32.07
C GLY A 171 -16.43 13.10 31.59
N TYR A 172 -16.55 12.36 30.50
CA TYR A 172 -17.84 11.79 30.10
C TYR A 172 -18.30 10.72 31.10
N LEU A 173 -17.40 9.81 31.48
CA LEU A 173 -17.70 8.73 32.43
C LEU A 173 -18.03 9.27 33.85
N GLU A 174 -17.37 10.34 34.28
CA GLU A 174 -17.69 11.02 35.55
C GLU A 174 -19.10 11.59 35.55
N ARG A 175 -19.55 12.16 34.45
CA ARG A 175 -20.85 12.82 34.31
C ARG A 175 -22.00 11.83 34.10
N TYR A 176 -21.79 10.79 33.31
CA TYR A 176 -22.88 9.87 32.88
C TYR A 176 -22.76 8.46 33.46
N GLY A 177 -21.70 8.20 34.24
CA GLY A 177 -21.41 6.89 34.80
C GLY A 177 -20.62 6.01 33.83
N GLN A 178 -20.01 4.96 34.38
CA GLN A 178 -19.31 3.94 33.58
C GLN A 178 -20.28 2.79 33.29
N PRO A 179 -20.50 2.44 32.01
CA PRO A 179 -21.30 1.27 31.67
C PRO A 179 -20.54 0.00 32.11
N LYS A 180 -21.26 -0.94 32.72
CA LYS A 180 -20.72 -2.19 33.24
C LYS A 180 -20.96 -3.38 32.30
N VAL A 181 -22.10 -3.36 31.62
CA VAL A 181 -22.55 -4.37 30.66
C VAL A 181 -22.94 -3.70 29.35
N LEU A 182 -22.94 -4.44 28.26
CA LEU A 182 -23.21 -3.88 26.92
C LEU A 182 -24.63 -3.25 26.83
N SER A 183 -25.61 -3.80 27.55
CA SER A 183 -26.96 -3.21 27.60
C SER A 183 -27.04 -1.82 28.23
N ASP A 184 -26.02 -1.41 29.01
CA ASP A 184 -25.95 -0.06 29.56
C ASP A 184 -25.76 1.01 28.49
N LEU A 185 -25.23 0.62 27.32
CA LEU A 185 -25.06 1.52 26.16
C LEU A 185 -26.35 2.19 25.72
N ALA A 186 -27.49 1.57 25.95
CA ALA A 186 -28.81 2.18 25.71
C ALA A 186 -29.05 3.49 26.48
N ARG A 187 -28.29 3.73 27.57
CA ARG A 187 -28.38 4.94 28.40
C ARG A 187 -27.26 5.95 28.07
N HIS A 188 -26.35 5.60 27.17
CA HIS A 188 -25.25 6.44 26.78
C HIS A 188 -25.41 6.99 25.37
N THR A 189 -24.74 8.10 25.09
CA THR A 189 -24.60 8.60 23.71
C THR A 189 -23.54 7.79 23.01
N CYS A 190 -23.91 6.99 22.01
CA CYS A 190 -23.02 6.24 21.16
C CYS A 190 -22.71 7.03 19.88
N LEU A 191 -21.44 7.13 19.51
CA LEU A 191 -20.95 7.82 18.32
C LEU A 191 -20.62 6.80 17.24
N GLN A 192 -20.99 7.08 15.99
CA GLN A 192 -20.84 6.11 14.91
C GLN A 192 -19.64 6.43 14.02
N LEU A 193 -18.69 5.48 13.96
CA LEU A 193 -17.65 5.46 12.95
C LEU A 193 -18.12 4.67 11.73
N ILE A 194 -18.28 5.35 10.59
CA ILE A 194 -18.59 4.68 9.32
C ILE A 194 -17.32 4.02 8.80
N SER A 195 -17.36 2.73 8.55
CA SER A 195 -16.31 2.02 7.82
C SER A 195 -16.96 1.10 6.78
N PRO A 196 -16.26 0.72 5.70
CA PRO A 196 -16.76 -0.23 4.72
C PRO A 196 -17.14 -1.59 5.31
N ALA A 197 -16.59 -1.93 6.47
CA ALA A 197 -16.77 -3.20 7.14
C ALA A 197 -17.84 -3.18 8.27
N ALA A 198 -18.23 -2.00 8.74
CA ALA A 198 -19.20 -1.87 9.84
C ALA A 198 -20.57 -1.47 9.28
N GLY A 199 -21.58 -2.28 9.56
CA GLY A 199 -22.99 -1.93 9.28
C GLY A 199 -23.40 -0.66 10.03
N ALA A 200 -24.29 0.12 9.45
CA ALA A 200 -24.83 1.31 10.10
C ALA A 200 -25.73 0.92 11.30
N GLY A 201 -25.50 1.58 12.43
CA GLY A 201 -26.41 1.46 13.60
C GLY A 201 -26.25 0.20 14.44
N VAL A 202 -25.24 -0.63 14.19
CA VAL A 202 -25.05 -1.88 14.95
C VAL A 202 -23.59 -2.01 15.35
N TRP A 203 -23.35 -2.30 16.62
CA TRP A 203 -22.03 -2.68 17.13
C TRP A 203 -21.99 -4.18 17.44
N ARG A 204 -20.97 -4.87 16.96
CA ARG A 204 -20.71 -6.28 17.25
C ARG A 204 -19.47 -6.39 18.10
N PHE A 205 -19.59 -7.01 19.24
CA PHE A 205 -18.53 -7.24 20.21
C PHE A 205 -18.19 -8.71 20.28
N ASP A 206 -16.92 -9.02 20.36
CA ASP A 206 -16.39 -10.32 20.72
C ASP A 206 -15.99 -10.25 22.20
N GLY A 207 -16.70 -10.97 23.04
CA GLY A 207 -16.51 -11.00 24.49
C GLY A 207 -16.27 -12.42 25.01
N PRO A 208 -16.12 -12.58 26.34
CA PRO A 208 -15.88 -13.88 26.98
C PRO A 208 -16.95 -14.94 26.72
N GLU A 209 -18.20 -14.51 26.48
CA GLU A 209 -19.34 -15.40 26.22
C GLU A 209 -19.63 -15.58 24.71
N GLY A 210 -18.79 -14.99 23.84
CA GLY A 210 -18.91 -15.03 22.39
C GLY A 210 -19.30 -13.69 21.78
N GLU A 211 -19.88 -13.75 20.57
CA GLU A 211 -20.28 -12.56 19.84
C GLU A 211 -21.61 -11.98 20.40
N GLU A 212 -21.58 -10.70 20.74
CA GLU A 212 -22.73 -9.96 21.21
C GLU A 212 -23.01 -8.76 20.29
N THR A 213 -24.28 -8.48 20.03
CA THR A 213 -24.70 -7.40 19.13
C THR A 213 -25.49 -6.35 19.91
N VAL A 214 -25.13 -5.09 19.72
CA VAL A 214 -25.84 -3.94 20.28
C VAL A 214 -26.37 -3.07 19.16
N GLU A 215 -27.68 -2.92 19.10
CA GLU A 215 -28.31 -1.94 18.20
C GLU A 215 -28.16 -0.54 18.79
N LEU A 216 -27.56 0.35 18.02
CA LEU A 216 -27.44 1.74 18.38
C LEU A 216 -28.75 2.44 18.06
N GLY A 217 -29.30 3.17 19.03
CA GLY A 217 -30.39 4.07 18.76
C GLY A 217 -30.01 5.18 17.78
N GLN A 218 -30.78 6.28 17.79
CA GLN A 218 -30.44 7.42 16.94
C GLN A 218 -29.06 8.00 17.31
N THR A 219 -28.07 7.84 16.42
CA THR A 219 -26.74 8.39 16.63
C THR A 219 -26.73 9.90 16.37
N LYS A 220 -26.19 10.68 17.31
CA LYS A 220 -26.11 12.14 17.21
C LYS A 220 -24.89 12.65 16.46
N PHE A 221 -23.90 11.81 16.26
CA PHE A 221 -22.65 12.15 15.55
C PHE A 221 -22.13 10.92 14.80
N THR A 222 -21.80 11.15 13.55
CA THR A 222 -21.31 10.13 12.63
C THR A 222 -20.13 10.68 11.85
N VAL A 223 -19.03 9.91 11.75
CA VAL A 223 -17.82 10.31 11.05
C VAL A 223 -17.18 9.08 10.40
N ASN A 224 -16.40 9.28 9.32
CA ASN A 224 -15.73 8.21 8.60
C ASN A 224 -14.21 8.14 8.86
N VAL A 225 -13.68 8.98 9.75
CA VAL A 225 -12.25 9.03 10.08
C VAL A 225 -12.08 8.77 11.58
N ALA A 226 -11.29 7.73 11.92
CA ALA A 226 -11.10 7.31 13.30
C ALA A 226 -10.43 8.38 14.17
N GLU A 227 -9.52 9.16 13.63
CA GLU A 227 -8.86 10.26 14.34
C GLU A 227 -9.86 11.38 14.70
N ALA A 228 -10.82 11.68 13.82
CA ALA A 228 -11.89 12.62 14.13
C ALA A 228 -12.88 12.04 15.18
N MET A 229 -13.11 10.72 15.14
CA MET A 229 -13.86 10.03 16.20
C MET A 229 -13.11 10.12 17.54
N ALA A 230 -11.79 9.90 17.56
CA ALA A 230 -10.98 10.04 18.78
C ALA A 230 -11.09 11.44 19.40
N VAL A 231 -11.08 12.48 18.56
CA VAL A 231 -11.32 13.86 19.01
C VAL A 231 -12.71 14.00 19.64
N ALA A 232 -13.77 13.54 18.96
CA ALA A 232 -15.15 13.63 19.46
C ALA A 232 -15.33 12.92 20.81
N VAL A 233 -14.75 11.73 20.97
CA VAL A 233 -14.76 10.98 22.23
C VAL A 233 -14.01 11.72 23.33
N ARG A 234 -12.84 12.28 23.02
CA ARG A 234 -12.05 13.06 23.96
C ARG A 234 -12.76 14.33 24.44
N GLU A 235 -13.47 15.01 23.55
CA GLU A 235 -14.31 16.16 23.89
C GLU A 235 -15.58 15.80 24.70
N GLY A 236 -15.75 14.51 25.04
CA GLY A 236 -16.84 14.06 25.90
C GLY A 236 -18.20 13.97 25.21
N MET A 237 -18.23 13.85 23.88
CA MET A 237 -19.49 13.76 23.13
C MET A 237 -20.23 12.43 23.37
N GLY A 238 -19.52 11.38 23.78
CA GLY A 238 -20.10 10.06 24.00
C GLY A 238 -19.06 8.93 24.04
N ILE A 239 -19.58 7.71 23.89
CA ILE A 239 -18.78 6.49 23.71
C ILE A 239 -18.62 6.26 22.20
N GLY A 240 -17.39 6.07 21.75
CA GLY A 240 -17.06 5.79 20.37
C GLY A 240 -16.21 4.53 20.22
N VAL A 241 -16.29 3.88 19.06
CA VAL A 241 -15.44 2.76 18.70
C VAL A 241 -14.27 3.26 17.88
N LEU A 242 -13.06 2.85 18.27
CA LEU A 242 -11.81 3.24 17.65
C LEU A 242 -10.98 2.02 17.30
N PRO A 243 -10.32 1.98 16.13
CA PRO A 243 -9.23 1.04 15.89
C PRO A 243 -8.19 1.12 17.01
N THR A 244 -7.64 -0.01 17.41
CA THR A 244 -6.66 -0.09 18.51
C THR A 244 -5.50 0.88 18.30
N SER A 245 -5.00 1.00 17.07
CA SER A 245 -3.91 1.92 16.71
C SER A 245 -4.25 3.39 16.95
N SER A 246 -5.51 3.80 16.70
CA SER A 246 -5.99 5.17 16.96
C SER A 246 -6.27 5.40 18.45
N ALA A 247 -6.68 4.36 19.19
CA ALA A 247 -7.01 4.47 20.63
C ALA A 247 -5.77 4.50 21.52
N LEU A 248 -4.75 3.68 21.25
CA LEU A 248 -3.58 3.48 22.11
C LEU A 248 -2.83 4.76 22.53
N PRO A 249 -2.57 5.73 21.64
CA PRO A 249 -1.94 7.00 22.06
C PRO A 249 -2.75 7.74 23.12
N HIS A 250 -4.06 7.74 22.99
CA HIS A 250 -4.99 8.40 23.92
C HIS A 250 -5.14 7.64 25.24
N LEU A 251 -5.14 6.30 25.20
CA LEU A 251 -5.14 5.46 26.40
C LEU A 251 -3.88 5.66 27.22
N ARG A 252 -2.70 5.70 26.56
CA ARG A 252 -1.40 5.98 27.22
C ARG A 252 -1.35 7.36 27.83
N ALA A 253 -1.95 8.36 27.19
CA ALA A 253 -2.04 9.72 27.68
C ALA A 253 -3.13 9.93 28.75
N GLY A 254 -3.96 8.91 29.03
CA GLY A 254 -5.11 9.00 29.95
C GLY A 254 -6.23 9.92 29.47
N THR A 255 -6.20 10.38 28.21
CA THR A 255 -7.24 11.24 27.63
C THR A 255 -8.48 10.45 27.20
N LEU A 256 -8.33 9.16 26.99
CA LEU A 256 -9.41 8.19 26.81
C LEU A 256 -9.27 7.02 27.76
N VAL A 257 -10.40 6.38 28.06
CA VAL A 257 -10.50 5.15 28.86
C VAL A 257 -11.18 4.10 28.00
N ARG A 258 -10.67 2.87 28.06
CA ARG A 258 -11.30 1.72 27.43
C ARG A 258 -12.57 1.34 28.19
N VAL A 259 -13.68 1.32 27.50
CA VAL A 259 -14.95 0.81 28.01
C VAL A 259 -15.04 -0.67 27.61
N PHE A 260 -15.55 -1.53 28.50
CA PHE A 260 -15.62 -2.99 28.29
C PHE A 260 -14.24 -3.61 27.96
N PRO A 261 -13.31 -3.66 28.92
CA PRO A 261 -11.95 -4.11 28.68
C PRO A 261 -11.84 -5.58 28.24
N GLU A 262 -12.84 -6.40 28.50
CA GLU A 262 -12.89 -7.81 28.08
C GLU A 262 -13.52 -8.02 26.69
N HIS A 263 -13.99 -6.93 26.06
CA HIS A 263 -14.61 -6.99 24.74
C HIS A 263 -13.73 -6.29 23.70
N THR A 264 -13.68 -6.86 22.51
CA THR A 264 -13.15 -6.23 21.30
C THR A 264 -14.27 -6.15 20.25
N MET A 265 -14.12 -5.28 19.28
CA MET A 265 -14.99 -5.24 18.13
C MET A 265 -14.41 -6.12 17.04
N GLN A 266 -15.28 -6.59 16.16
CA GLN A 266 -14.99 -7.46 15.03
C GLN A 266 -13.57 -7.29 14.47
N ASP A 267 -12.85 -8.38 14.43
CA ASP A 267 -11.51 -8.46 13.85
C ASP A 267 -11.56 -8.25 12.33
N LEU A 268 -10.88 -7.22 11.85
CA LEU A 268 -10.77 -6.94 10.42
C LEU A 268 -9.40 -7.37 9.90
N GLN A 269 -9.41 -8.12 8.80
CA GLN A 269 -8.19 -8.57 8.17
C GLN A 269 -7.58 -7.44 7.34
N ILE A 270 -6.27 -7.28 7.43
CA ILE A 270 -5.49 -6.33 6.63
C ILE A 270 -4.87 -7.08 5.46
N PHE A 271 -5.07 -6.56 4.26
CA PHE A 271 -4.53 -7.11 3.03
C PHE A 271 -3.68 -6.09 2.30
N ALA A 272 -2.60 -6.58 1.67
CA ALA A 272 -1.95 -5.87 0.58
C ALA A 272 -2.52 -6.37 -0.75
N LEU A 273 -2.96 -5.45 -1.58
CA LEU A 273 -3.43 -5.69 -2.94
C LEU A 273 -2.42 -5.13 -3.94
N TYR A 274 -2.07 -5.90 -4.98
CA TYR A 274 -1.19 -5.47 -6.07
C TYR A 274 -1.46 -6.26 -7.36
N PRO A 275 -1.09 -5.73 -8.55
CA PRO A 275 -1.63 -6.24 -9.82
C PRO A 275 -1.21 -7.65 -10.20
N SER A 276 0.06 -8.04 -10.04
CA SER A 276 0.56 -9.34 -10.52
C SER A 276 1.85 -9.74 -9.82
N ARG A 277 2.16 -11.05 -9.83
CA ARG A 277 3.47 -11.56 -9.39
C ARG A 277 4.47 -11.70 -10.54
N LYS A 278 3.99 -11.84 -11.78
CA LYS A 278 4.84 -12.02 -12.95
C LYS A 278 5.36 -10.65 -13.41
N TYR A 279 6.67 -10.52 -13.53
CA TYR A 279 7.36 -9.26 -13.90
C TYR A 279 7.06 -8.09 -12.94
N LEU A 280 6.94 -8.41 -11.64
CA LEU A 280 6.70 -7.39 -10.63
C LEU A 280 7.94 -6.49 -10.49
N ASP A 281 7.73 -5.18 -10.66
CA ASP A 281 8.76 -4.16 -10.47
C ASP A 281 9.44 -4.31 -9.11
N ALA A 282 10.75 -4.15 -9.06
CA ALA A 282 11.55 -4.34 -7.84
C ALA A 282 11.07 -3.47 -6.67
N LYS A 283 10.61 -2.24 -6.94
CA LYS A 283 10.08 -1.35 -5.89
C LYS A 283 8.80 -1.89 -5.26
N ILE A 284 7.92 -2.51 -6.06
CA ILE A 284 6.67 -3.12 -5.57
C ILE A 284 7.00 -4.37 -4.77
N ARG A 285 7.84 -5.25 -5.32
CA ARG A 285 8.26 -6.49 -4.68
C ARG A 285 8.90 -6.23 -3.31
N THR A 286 9.91 -5.36 -3.26
CA THR A 286 10.63 -5.05 -2.01
C THR A 286 9.76 -4.34 -0.99
N TRP A 287 8.80 -3.51 -1.42
CA TRP A 287 7.81 -2.90 -0.54
C TRP A 287 6.86 -3.93 0.05
N VAL A 288 6.29 -4.82 -0.78
CA VAL A 288 5.38 -5.88 -0.32
C VAL A 288 6.09 -6.85 0.63
N GLU A 289 7.33 -7.23 0.35
CA GLU A 289 8.16 -8.03 1.25
C GLU A 289 8.39 -7.32 2.58
N PHE A 290 8.75 -6.05 2.54
CA PHE A 290 9.01 -5.24 3.73
C PHE A 290 7.78 -5.10 4.62
N ILE A 291 6.61 -4.76 4.07
CA ILE A 291 5.38 -4.64 4.89
C ILE A 291 4.91 -6.00 5.42
N ARG A 292 5.16 -7.09 4.71
CA ARG A 292 4.86 -8.46 5.18
C ARG A 292 5.68 -8.84 6.42
N GLU A 293 6.89 -8.36 6.52
CA GLU A 293 7.77 -8.59 7.68
C GLU A 293 7.42 -7.68 8.86
N GLU A 294 7.19 -6.40 8.59
CA GLU A 294 7.07 -5.36 9.62
C GLU A 294 5.65 -5.22 10.22
N LEU A 295 4.61 -5.32 9.38
CA LEU A 295 3.25 -5.03 9.84
C LEU A 295 2.72 -6.03 10.87
N PRO A 296 2.91 -7.35 10.71
CA PRO A 296 2.47 -8.32 11.73
C PRO A 296 3.08 -8.05 13.10
N SER A 297 4.37 -7.69 13.14
CA SER A 297 5.08 -7.36 14.38
C SER A 297 4.49 -6.11 15.05
N ALA A 298 4.16 -5.07 14.28
CA ALA A 298 3.54 -3.86 14.80
C ALA A 298 2.14 -4.13 15.37
N LEU A 299 1.34 -4.95 14.68
CA LEU A 299 0.01 -5.34 15.15
C LEU A 299 0.06 -6.17 16.45
N LEU A 300 1.02 -7.08 16.57
CA LEU A 300 1.24 -7.85 17.80
C LEU A 300 1.63 -6.96 18.98
N LEU A 301 2.46 -5.95 18.76
CA LEU A 301 2.85 -4.98 19.79
C LEU A 301 1.66 -4.14 20.27
N ASP A 302 0.79 -3.73 19.36
CA ASP A 302 -0.44 -3.02 19.72
C ASP A 302 -1.41 -3.90 20.52
N GLY A 303 -1.60 -5.15 20.11
CA GLY A 303 -2.39 -6.12 20.86
C GLY A 303 -1.83 -6.40 22.25
N ALA A 304 -0.50 -6.49 22.40
CA ALA A 304 0.15 -6.65 23.69
C ALA A 304 0.00 -5.40 24.58
N SER A 305 0.13 -4.22 23.98
CA SER A 305 -0.07 -2.92 24.67
C SER A 305 -1.51 -2.77 25.16
N LEU A 306 -2.49 -3.18 24.36
CA LEU A 306 -3.90 -3.08 24.71
C LEU A 306 -4.25 -3.87 25.99
N ARG A 307 -3.59 -4.99 26.22
CA ARG A 307 -3.79 -5.81 27.43
C ARG A 307 -3.43 -5.09 28.73
N GLN A 308 -2.64 -4.04 28.68
CA GLN A 308 -2.30 -3.23 29.86
C GLN A 308 -3.47 -2.35 30.32
N PHE A 309 -4.47 -2.12 29.45
CA PHE A 309 -5.64 -1.27 29.72
C PHE A 309 -6.90 -2.11 30.02
N VAL A 310 -6.74 -3.18 30.77
CA VAL A 310 -7.84 -4.07 31.22
C VAL A 310 -8.45 -3.62 32.57
N VAL A 311 -7.78 -2.70 33.30
CA VAL A 311 -8.25 -2.26 34.61
C VAL A 311 -9.43 -1.29 34.45
N PRO A 312 -10.58 -1.52 35.17
CA PRO A 312 -11.69 -0.57 35.20
C PRO A 312 -11.23 0.80 35.73
N PHE A 313 -11.78 1.87 35.16
CA PHE A 313 -11.55 3.24 35.65
C PHE A 313 -11.94 3.35 37.12
N GLN A 314 -10.93 3.50 38.00
CA GLN A 314 -11.18 3.83 39.39
C GLN A 314 -11.16 5.35 39.52
N ARG A 315 -12.25 5.95 40.06
CA ARG A 315 -12.23 7.36 40.48
C ARG A 315 -11.01 7.55 41.39
N VAL A 316 -10.11 8.45 41.00
CA VAL A 316 -9.15 9.01 41.94
C VAL A 316 -9.98 9.79 42.95
N ALA A 317 -10.12 9.24 44.17
CA ALA A 317 -10.74 10.00 45.25
C ALA A 317 -9.89 11.24 45.45
N GLU A 318 -10.48 12.43 45.25
CA GLU A 318 -9.87 13.69 45.64
C GLU A 318 -9.60 13.58 47.14
N GLU A 319 -8.32 13.52 47.53
CA GLU A 319 -7.91 13.77 48.91
C GLU A 319 -8.39 15.18 49.26
N SER A 320 -9.43 15.27 50.05
CA SER A 320 -9.86 16.54 50.66
C SER A 320 -8.67 17.15 51.42
N PRO A 321 -8.31 18.40 51.18
CA PRO A 321 -7.23 19.04 51.93
C PRO A 321 -7.63 19.11 53.40
N GLY A 322 -6.93 18.29 54.20
CA GLY A 322 -7.15 18.16 55.62
C GLY A 322 -7.22 19.51 56.31
N SER A 323 -8.19 19.67 57.19
CA SER A 323 -8.41 20.74 58.13
C SER A 323 -7.11 21.08 58.87
N ARG A 324 -6.51 22.22 58.55
CA ARG A 324 -5.48 22.81 59.43
C ARG A 324 -6.15 23.28 60.71
N THR A 325 -5.99 22.49 61.77
CA THR A 325 -6.25 22.91 63.15
C THR A 325 -5.19 23.93 63.52
N SER A 326 -5.59 25.18 63.67
CA SER A 326 -4.76 26.25 64.26
C SER A 326 -4.59 26.01 65.77
N VAL A 327 -3.40 25.72 66.22
CA VAL A 327 -3.05 25.86 67.64
C VAL A 327 -2.41 27.21 67.78
N ARG A 328 -3.09 28.09 68.57
CA ARG A 328 -2.50 29.33 69.16
C ARG A 328 -1.67 28.92 70.34
N ILE A 329 -0.45 29.40 70.44
CA ILE A 329 0.24 30.01 71.61
C ILE A 329 1.07 31.12 71.06
#